data_46d41e90af8aae149175adfdd5f05733
#
_entry.id   46d41e90af8aae149175adfdd5f05733
#
_cell.length_a   1.000
_cell.length_b   1.000
_cell.length_c   1.000
_cell.angle_alpha   90.00
_cell.angle_beta   90.00
_cell.angle_gamma   90.00
#
_symmetry.space_group_name_H-M   'P 1'
#
loop_
_entity.id
_entity.type
_entity.pdbx_description
1 polymer ?
#
loop_
_entity_poly.entity_id
_entity_poly.type
_entity_poly.pdbx_seq_one_letter_code
_entity_poly.pdbx_strand_id
1 'polypeptide(L)'
;PLVVRPSSVLGGRAMDIVHTPEALQRYMKEAVSVSNESPVLLDRFLDDAVEMDVDAVADGHEVQVAGVMEHIEQAGVHSGDSACSLPPYSLPAVVVEEIKRQTKLMAEALNVVGLMNVQFAVQHAHSENPVIYVLEVNPRASRTVPFVSKATGNPVAAIAARVMAGQTLAEQGVNLEVTPRYVSVKEAVFPFSKFLGVDPVLGPEMRSTGEVMGVGRDFGEALFKSQLAAGSRLPERGSVFISVRECDKPKAVVCAHQLHQAGFPLVATAGTAHVIQQAGIPCRTVGRIGDAAGDVIGMMEAGDITLVIMSVAEHEGELNDARAIRKLALAKQITYYTTMAGGLAASEGIRHMRSVQVYDLQGLHAGTLP
;
A
#
# COMPACT_ATOMS: atom_id res chain seq x y z
N PRO A 1 4.11 19.69 0.68
CA PRO A 1 5.14 18.87 1.33
C PRO A 1 6.28 18.54 0.38
N LEU A 2 7.48 18.23 0.93
CA LEU A 2 8.65 17.79 0.19
C LEU A 2 9.10 16.44 0.74
N VAL A 3 9.54 15.56 -0.15
CA VAL A 3 10.35 14.39 0.21
C VAL A 3 11.81 14.84 0.24
N VAL A 4 12.45 14.65 1.37
CA VAL A 4 13.87 14.99 1.56
C VAL A 4 14.67 13.71 1.72
N ARG A 5 15.77 13.60 0.97
CA ARG A 5 16.63 12.41 1.02
C ARG A 5 18.11 12.75 0.78
N PRO A 6 19.03 12.11 1.51
CA PRO A 6 20.45 12.19 1.16
C PRO A 6 20.70 11.46 -0.16
N SER A 7 21.51 12.03 -1.05
CA SER A 7 21.72 11.46 -2.41
C SER A 7 22.49 10.14 -2.44
N SER A 8 23.12 9.75 -1.35
CA SER A 8 24.01 8.55 -1.29
C SER A 8 23.43 7.41 -0.44
N VAL A 9 22.13 7.41 -0.14
CA VAL A 9 21.52 6.44 0.79
C VAL A 9 20.62 5.46 0.04
N LEU A 10 20.71 4.17 0.39
CA LEU A 10 19.87 3.11 -0.16
C LEU A 10 18.76 2.71 0.83
N GLY A 11 17.62 2.26 0.29
CA GLY A 11 16.52 1.68 1.07
C GLY A 11 15.75 2.66 1.94
N GLY A 12 15.65 3.92 1.52
CA GLY A 12 14.85 4.94 2.23
C GLY A 12 15.46 5.44 3.55
N ARG A 13 16.67 5.02 3.90
CA ARG A 13 17.33 5.44 5.15
C ARG A 13 17.48 6.96 5.20
N ALA A 14 17.06 7.55 6.33
CA ALA A 14 17.07 8.99 6.54
C ALA A 14 16.26 9.79 5.50
N MET A 15 15.30 9.19 4.81
CA MET A 15 14.28 9.91 4.05
C MET A 15 13.17 10.37 5.00
N ASP A 16 12.63 11.55 4.72
CA ASP A 16 11.51 12.09 5.50
C ASP A 16 10.57 12.92 4.60
N ILE A 17 9.32 13.06 5.02
CA ILE A 17 8.34 13.94 4.38
C ILE A 17 8.18 15.17 5.26
N VAL A 18 8.63 16.31 4.77
CA VAL A 18 8.59 17.57 5.51
C VAL A 18 7.46 18.46 5.03
N HIS A 19 6.66 18.94 5.97
CA HIS A 19 5.45 19.73 5.69
C HIS A 19 5.66 21.23 5.98
N THR A 20 6.68 21.60 6.77
CA THR A 20 6.95 22.99 7.16
C THR A 20 8.40 23.39 6.91
N PRO A 21 8.68 24.70 6.73
CA PRO A 21 10.06 25.20 6.62
C PRO A 21 10.92 24.85 7.82
N GLU A 22 10.36 24.85 9.04
CA GLU A 22 11.06 24.53 10.29
C GLU A 22 11.47 23.05 10.32
N ALA A 23 10.57 22.15 9.87
CA ALA A 23 10.87 20.72 9.73
C ALA A 23 12.00 20.50 8.71
N LEU A 24 11.97 21.21 7.58
CA LEU A 24 13.05 21.16 6.59
C LEU A 24 14.38 21.63 7.18
N GLN A 25 14.39 22.75 7.91
CA GLN A 25 15.62 23.25 8.55
C GLN A 25 16.19 22.27 9.59
N ARG A 26 15.34 21.63 10.37
CA ARG A 26 15.74 20.60 11.34
C ARG A 26 16.35 19.39 10.60
N TYR A 27 15.65 18.88 9.61
CA TYR A 27 16.14 17.78 8.77
C TYR A 27 17.50 18.07 8.15
N MET A 28 17.68 19.27 7.56
CA MET A 28 18.95 19.65 6.93
C MET A 28 20.12 19.66 7.90
N LYS A 29 19.89 20.04 9.18
CA LYS A 29 20.93 19.98 10.23
C LYS A 29 21.29 18.55 10.61
N GLU A 30 20.30 17.67 10.68
CA GLU A 30 20.48 16.26 11.03
C GLU A 30 21.08 15.47 9.84
N ALA A 31 20.61 15.68 8.63
CA ALA A 31 21.07 15.00 7.42
C ALA A 31 22.53 15.34 7.08
N VAL A 32 22.95 16.58 7.27
CA VAL A 32 24.37 17.00 7.10
C VAL A 32 25.30 16.24 8.05
N SER A 33 24.82 15.89 9.25
CA SER A 33 25.62 15.09 10.20
C SER A 33 25.78 13.61 9.78
N VAL A 34 24.90 13.11 8.94
CA VAL A 34 24.89 11.69 8.49
C VAL A 34 25.58 11.50 7.15
N SER A 35 25.60 12.52 6.28
CA SER A 35 26.00 12.39 4.88
C SER A 35 27.37 13.01 4.51
N ASN A 36 28.15 13.54 5.45
CA ASN A 36 29.50 14.07 5.24
C ASN A 36 29.72 14.69 3.83
N GLU A 37 29.05 15.82 3.52
CA GLU A 37 29.16 16.57 2.26
C GLU A 37 28.34 16.04 1.05
N SER A 38 27.54 14.98 1.19
CA SER A 38 26.66 14.54 0.08
C SER A 38 25.46 15.49 -0.05
N PRO A 39 25.06 15.87 -1.28
CA PRO A 39 23.91 16.72 -1.49
C PRO A 39 22.62 16.04 -1.02
N VAL A 40 21.68 16.85 -0.51
CA VAL A 40 20.33 16.43 -0.16
C VAL A 40 19.41 16.72 -1.34
N LEU A 41 18.65 15.73 -1.77
CA LEU A 41 17.63 15.89 -2.79
C LEU A 41 16.32 16.35 -2.14
N LEU A 42 15.66 17.29 -2.78
CA LEU A 42 14.35 17.80 -2.40
C LEU A 42 13.39 17.53 -3.55
N ASP A 43 12.51 16.56 -3.36
CA ASP A 43 11.51 16.20 -4.35
C ASP A 43 10.12 16.69 -3.90
N ARG A 44 9.26 17.09 -4.85
CA ARG A 44 7.88 17.40 -4.55
C ARG A 44 7.15 16.14 -4.11
N PHE A 45 6.50 16.17 -2.94
CA PHE A 45 5.63 15.08 -2.54
C PHE A 45 4.35 15.06 -3.40
N LEU A 46 3.96 13.87 -3.86
CA LEU A 46 2.80 13.66 -4.70
C LEU A 46 1.62 13.21 -3.82
N ASP A 47 0.82 14.18 -3.36
CA ASP A 47 -0.38 13.87 -2.59
C ASP A 47 -1.40 13.09 -3.42
N ASP A 48 -2.09 12.14 -2.78
CA ASP A 48 -3.17 11.31 -3.35
C ASP A 48 -2.77 10.58 -4.65
N ALA A 49 -1.49 10.25 -4.78
CA ALA A 49 -0.99 9.46 -5.90
C ALA A 49 -1.08 7.97 -5.59
N VAL A 50 -1.43 7.18 -6.62
CA VAL A 50 -1.40 5.72 -6.58
C VAL A 50 -0.01 5.27 -7.02
N GLU A 51 0.69 4.52 -6.18
CA GLU A 51 1.99 3.93 -6.54
C GLU A 51 1.82 2.62 -7.28
N MET A 52 2.76 2.37 -8.19
CA MET A 52 2.83 1.17 -9.00
C MET A 52 4.25 0.63 -9.03
N ASP A 53 4.37 -0.68 -8.87
CA ASP A 53 5.59 -1.43 -9.17
C ASP A 53 5.41 -2.22 -10.47
N VAL A 54 6.40 -2.16 -11.35
CA VAL A 54 6.39 -2.92 -12.60
C VAL A 54 7.67 -3.73 -12.73
N ASP A 55 7.52 -5.04 -12.84
CA ASP A 55 8.64 -5.94 -13.10
C ASP A 55 8.66 -6.35 -14.58
N ALA A 56 9.81 -6.23 -15.21
CA ALA A 56 10.03 -6.59 -16.61
C ALA A 56 11.32 -7.41 -16.79
N VAL A 57 11.34 -8.19 -17.87
CA VAL A 57 12.54 -8.88 -18.36
C VAL A 57 12.86 -8.39 -19.76
N ALA A 58 14.11 -8.04 -19.99
CA ALA A 58 14.63 -7.60 -21.30
C ALA A 58 15.85 -8.45 -21.69
N ASP A 59 15.98 -8.79 -22.98
CA ASP A 59 17.08 -9.58 -23.52
C ASP A 59 17.97 -8.81 -24.51
N GLY A 60 17.75 -7.49 -24.61
CA GLY A 60 18.42 -6.63 -25.57
C GLY A 60 17.74 -6.55 -26.95
N HIS A 61 16.72 -7.40 -27.22
CA HIS A 61 15.92 -7.44 -28.44
C HIS A 61 14.44 -7.23 -28.16
N GLU A 62 13.95 -7.83 -27.09
CA GLU A 62 12.57 -7.78 -26.66
C GLU A 62 12.47 -7.41 -25.17
N VAL A 63 11.40 -6.72 -24.80
CA VAL A 63 11.05 -6.41 -23.39
C VAL A 63 9.65 -6.94 -23.11
N GLN A 64 9.53 -7.83 -22.14
CA GLN A 64 8.25 -8.35 -21.67
C GLN A 64 7.98 -7.89 -20.23
N VAL A 65 6.79 -7.32 -20.00
CA VAL A 65 6.33 -6.92 -18.66
C VAL A 65 5.76 -8.14 -17.95
N ALA A 66 6.46 -8.56 -16.88
CA ALA A 66 6.06 -9.77 -16.13
C ALA A 66 4.92 -9.51 -15.15
N GLY A 67 4.78 -8.29 -14.63
CA GLY A 67 3.70 -7.91 -13.75
C GLY A 67 3.63 -6.41 -13.52
N VAL A 68 2.39 -5.92 -13.42
CA VAL A 68 2.07 -4.54 -13.01
C VAL A 68 1.29 -4.64 -11.72
N MET A 69 1.81 -4.06 -10.65
CA MET A 69 1.27 -4.15 -9.30
C MET A 69 0.83 -2.78 -8.82
N GLU A 70 -0.40 -2.67 -8.34
CA GLU A 70 -0.94 -1.47 -7.74
C GLU A 70 -0.81 -1.53 -6.23
N HIS A 71 -0.21 -0.52 -5.61
CA HIS A 71 -0.08 -0.40 -4.17
C HIS A 71 -1.41 0.01 -3.53
N ILE A 72 -1.70 -0.56 -2.36
CA ILE A 72 -2.88 -0.23 -1.57
C ILE A 72 -2.61 1.01 -0.71
N GLU A 73 -1.42 1.10 -0.12
CA GLU A 73 -1.01 2.28 0.62
C GLU A 73 -0.77 3.45 -0.33
N GLN A 74 -0.95 4.65 0.20
CA GLN A 74 -0.69 5.87 -0.55
C GLN A 74 0.81 6.04 -0.84
N ALA A 75 1.13 6.87 -1.84
CA ALA A 75 2.49 7.23 -2.18
C ALA A 75 3.30 7.75 -0.98
N GLY A 76 4.57 7.36 -0.91
CA GLY A 76 5.48 7.71 0.19
C GLY A 76 5.71 6.60 1.21
N VAL A 77 5.00 5.49 1.12
CA VAL A 77 5.31 4.26 1.87
C VAL A 77 6.30 3.42 1.06
N HIS A 78 7.32 2.86 1.72
CA HIS A 78 8.30 2.00 1.04
C HIS A 78 7.62 0.80 0.35
N SER A 79 7.98 0.50 -0.90
CA SER A 79 7.34 -0.56 -1.70
C SER A 79 7.40 -1.95 -1.04
N GLY A 80 8.42 -2.24 -0.22
CA GLY A 80 8.51 -3.46 0.57
C GLY A 80 7.48 -3.55 1.70
N ASP A 81 6.97 -2.42 2.16
CA ASP A 81 6.02 -2.29 3.26
C ASP A 81 4.57 -2.15 2.76
N SER A 82 4.39 -1.79 1.50
CA SER A 82 3.07 -1.66 0.89
C SER A 82 2.49 -3.02 0.52
N ALA A 83 1.20 -3.19 0.81
CA ALA A 83 0.43 -4.24 0.16
C ALA A 83 0.22 -3.88 -1.31
N CYS A 84 0.22 -4.87 -2.20
CA CYS A 84 -0.02 -4.61 -3.61
C CYS A 84 -0.85 -5.69 -4.29
N SER A 85 -1.67 -5.26 -5.25
CA SER A 85 -2.56 -6.11 -6.04
C SER A 85 -1.98 -6.38 -7.43
N LEU A 86 -2.04 -7.61 -7.88
CA LEU A 86 -1.79 -8.03 -9.25
C LEU A 86 -2.97 -8.89 -9.73
N PRO A 87 -3.67 -8.50 -10.81
CA PRO A 87 -3.52 -7.25 -11.56
C PRO A 87 -3.91 -6.00 -10.75
N PRO A 88 -3.64 -4.79 -11.26
CA PRO A 88 -4.15 -3.54 -10.70
C PRO A 88 -5.67 -3.60 -10.50
N TYR A 89 -6.16 -3.09 -9.37
CA TYR A 89 -7.56 -3.23 -8.99
C TYR A 89 -8.39 -1.96 -9.17
N SER A 90 -7.76 -0.79 -9.15
CA SER A 90 -8.47 0.49 -9.24
C SER A 90 -8.13 1.31 -10.49
N LEU A 91 -6.97 1.10 -11.10
CA LEU A 91 -6.50 1.93 -12.22
C LEU A 91 -7.21 1.61 -13.54
N PRO A 92 -7.55 2.63 -14.35
CA PRO A 92 -8.05 2.43 -15.70
C PRO A 92 -7.05 1.68 -16.59
N ALA A 93 -7.55 0.79 -17.46
CA ALA A 93 -6.70 -0.01 -18.33
C ALA A 93 -5.77 0.84 -19.24
N VAL A 94 -6.23 2.02 -19.68
CA VAL A 94 -5.42 2.95 -20.49
C VAL A 94 -4.18 3.44 -19.73
N VAL A 95 -4.27 3.65 -18.43
CA VAL A 95 -3.14 4.04 -17.57
C VAL A 95 -2.16 2.88 -17.42
N VAL A 96 -2.67 1.68 -17.21
CA VAL A 96 -1.85 0.46 -17.10
C VAL A 96 -1.06 0.20 -18.39
N GLU A 97 -1.70 0.32 -19.55
CA GLU A 97 -1.03 0.14 -20.84
C GLU A 97 0.03 1.23 -21.11
N GLU A 98 -0.23 2.47 -20.72
CA GLU A 98 0.77 3.54 -20.82
C GLU A 98 1.97 3.28 -19.91
N ILE A 99 1.78 2.80 -18.68
CA ILE A 99 2.84 2.39 -17.77
C ILE A 99 3.69 1.26 -18.38
N LYS A 100 3.06 0.24 -18.98
CA LYS A 100 3.78 -0.83 -19.68
C LYS A 100 4.61 -0.28 -20.83
N ARG A 101 4.02 0.60 -21.63
CA ARG A 101 4.72 1.25 -22.76
C ARG A 101 5.95 2.01 -22.29
N GLN A 102 5.83 2.82 -21.22
CA GLN A 102 6.95 3.58 -20.66
C GLN A 102 8.03 2.65 -20.09
N THR A 103 7.64 1.57 -19.42
CA THR A 103 8.58 0.56 -18.90
C THR A 103 9.43 -0.05 -20.03
N LYS A 104 8.80 -0.42 -21.16
CA LYS A 104 9.51 -0.98 -22.31
C LYS A 104 10.52 0.04 -22.87
N LEU A 105 10.10 1.27 -23.09
CA LEU A 105 11.00 2.33 -23.59
C LEU A 105 12.20 2.58 -22.66
N MET A 106 12.00 2.54 -21.35
CA MET A 106 13.11 2.71 -20.39
C MET A 106 14.06 1.52 -20.42
N ALA A 107 13.57 0.28 -20.54
CA ALA A 107 14.41 -0.90 -20.66
C ALA A 107 15.28 -0.85 -21.92
N GLU A 108 14.70 -0.44 -23.05
CA GLU A 108 15.42 -0.24 -24.30
C GLU A 108 16.47 0.86 -24.20
N ALA A 109 16.10 2.05 -23.68
CA ALA A 109 17.00 3.19 -23.54
C ALA A 109 18.20 2.91 -22.61
N LEU A 110 17.99 2.08 -21.59
CA LEU A 110 19.01 1.67 -20.63
C LEU A 110 19.79 0.42 -21.06
N ASN A 111 19.48 -0.17 -22.22
CA ASN A 111 20.06 -1.42 -22.72
C ASN A 111 20.04 -2.54 -21.67
N VAL A 112 18.88 -2.73 -21.01
CA VAL A 112 18.74 -3.72 -19.94
C VAL A 112 18.81 -5.13 -20.50
N VAL A 113 19.60 -5.99 -19.84
CA VAL A 113 19.63 -7.43 -20.08
C VAL A 113 19.39 -8.13 -18.74
N GLY A 114 18.27 -8.82 -18.61
CA GLY A 114 17.79 -9.41 -17.38
C GLY A 114 16.59 -8.69 -16.81
N LEU A 115 16.52 -8.61 -15.48
CA LEU A 115 15.40 -8.00 -14.74
C LEU A 115 15.54 -6.48 -14.61
N MET A 116 14.40 -5.81 -14.72
CA MET A 116 14.25 -4.41 -14.38
C MET A 116 12.95 -4.21 -13.59
N ASN A 117 13.02 -3.37 -12.57
CA ASN A 117 11.86 -2.88 -11.85
C ASN A 117 11.74 -1.37 -12.05
N VAL A 118 10.52 -0.90 -12.26
CA VAL A 118 10.21 0.53 -12.36
C VAL A 118 9.12 0.87 -11.38
N GLN A 119 9.32 1.93 -10.60
CA GLN A 119 8.31 2.48 -9.71
C GLN A 119 7.71 3.74 -10.31
N PHE A 120 6.38 3.78 -10.33
CA PHE A 120 5.60 4.91 -10.82
C PHE A 120 4.68 5.44 -9.74
N ALA A 121 4.29 6.71 -9.88
CA ALA A 121 3.18 7.29 -9.15
C ALA A 121 2.20 7.92 -10.14
N VAL A 122 0.92 7.68 -9.94
CA VAL A 122 -0.14 8.19 -10.82
C VAL A 122 -1.00 9.15 -10.01
N GLN A 123 -0.94 10.45 -10.34
CA GLN A 123 -1.88 11.45 -9.81
C GLN A 123 -3.11 11.55 -10.70
N HIS A 124 -4.25 11.86 -10.07
CA HIS A 124 -5.53 12.03 -10.78
C HIS A 124 -5.93 10.79 -11.61
N ALA A 125 -5.62 9.60 -11.10
CA ALA A 125 -5.74 8.33 -11.79
C ALA A 125 -7.13 8.08 -12.44
N HIS A 126 -8.20 8.61 -11.83
CA HIS A 126 -9.58 8.45 -12.31
C HIS A 126 -10.13 9.70 -13.02
N SER A 127 -9.29 10.69 -13.29
CA SER A 127 -9.68 11.88 -14.07
C SER A 127 -9.50 11.66 -15.58
N GLU A 128 -9.97 12.63 -16.37
CA GLU A 128 -9.73 12.63 -17.82
C GLU A 128 -8.24 12.83 -18.19
N ASN A 129 -7.44 13.34 -17.27
CA ASN A 129 -6.03 13.66 -17.50
C ASN A 129 -5.16 13.10 -16.35
N PRO A 130 -4.95 11.78 -16.27
CA PRO A 130 -4.04 11.18 -15.31
C PRO A 130 -2.59 11.58 -15.62
N VAL A 131 -1.82 11.85 -14.58
CA VAL A 131 -0.41 12.21 -14.71
C VAL A 131 0.45 11.10 -14.12
N ILE A 132 1.30 10.50 -14.97
CA ILE A 132 2.19 9.41 -14.60
C ILE A 132 3.59 9.97 -14.34
N TYR A 133 4.13 9.69 -13.16
CA TYR A 133 5.49 10.05 -12.76
C TYR A 133 6.33 8.78 -12.63
N VAL A 134 7.56 8.81 -13.13
CA VAL A 134 8.56 7.79 -12.84
C VAL A 134 9.27 8.19 -11.54
N LEU A 135 9.22 7.33 -10.53
CA LEU A 135 9.89 7.56 -9.25
C LEU A 135 11.33 7.06 -9.30
N GLU A 136 11.52 5.80 -9.71
CA GLU A 136 12.85 5.22 -9.89
C GLU A 136 12.84 4.05 -10.87
N VAL A 137 14.00 3.77 -11.45
CA VAL A 137 14.25 2.61 -12.30
C VAL A 137 15.40 1.80 -11.70
N ASN A 138 15.13 0.52 -11.47
CA ASN A 138 16.08 -0.42 -10.87
C ASN A 138 16.41 -1.53 -11.88
N PRO A 139 17.53 -1.48 -12.64
CA PRO A 139 17.92 -2.53 -13.60
C PRO A 139 18.50 -3.74 -12.85
N ARG A 140 17.72 -4.35 -12.02
CA ARG A 140 18.04 -5.51 -11.18
C ARG A 140 16.76 -6.22 -10.75
N ALA A 141 16.89 -7.42 -10.17
CA ALA A 141 15.78 -8.11 -9.52
C ALA A 141 15.18 -7.26 -8.39
N SER A 142 13.86 -7.15 -8.37
CA SER A 142 13.09 -6.55 -7.29
C SER A 142 12.72 -7.59 -6.23
N ARG A 143 12.21 -7.12 -5.09
CA ARG A 143 11.61 -7.99 -4.06
C ARG A 143 10.27 -8.56 -4.49
N THR A 144 9.59 -7.92 -5.45
CA THR A 144 8.28 -8.34 -5.96
C THR A 144 8.34 -9.49 -6.97
N VAL A 145 9.52 -9.80 -7.54
CA VAL A 145 9.69 -10.90 -8.51
C VAL A 145 9.18 -12.26 -7.98
N PRO A 146 9.42 -12.68 -6.73
CA PRO A 146 8.84 -13.93 -6.21
C PRO A 146 7.31 -13.89 -6.14
N PHE A 147 6.73 -12.74 -5.77
CA PHE A 147 5.28 -12.54 -5.77
C PHE A 147 4.71 -12.63 -7.19
N VAL A 148 5.27 -11.88 -8.14
CA VAL A 148 4.86 -11.93 -9.55
C VAL A 148 4.94 -13.35 -10.10
N SER A 149 6.03 -14.06 -9.82
CA SER A 149 6.19 -15.45 -10.26
C SER A 149 5.10 -16.38 -9.74
N LYS A 150 4.75 -16.27 -8.46
CA LYS A 150 3.66 -17.05 -7.85
C LYS A 150 2.29 -16.64 -8.37
N ALA A 151 2.07 -15.33 -8.54
CA ALA A 151 0.80 -14.81 -9.00
C ALA A 151 0.50 -15.17 -10.47
N THR A 152 1.52 -15.22 -11.32
CA THR A 152 1.34 -15.48 -12.77
C THR A 152 1.61 -16.92 -13.18
N GLY A 153 2.29 -17.70 -12.34
CA GLY A 153 2.77 -19.05 -12.69
C GLY A 153 4.06 -19.05 -13.53
N ASN A 154 4.60 -17.88 -13.87
CA ASN A 154 5.83 -17.75 -14.65
C ASN A 154 7.06 -17.74 -13.75
N PRO A 155 8.08 -18.57 -13.97
CA PRO A 155 9.32 -18.56 -13.18
C PRO A 155 10.25 -17.41 -13.61
N VAL A 156 9.82 -16.17 -13.34
CA VAL A 156 10.42 -14.93 -13.86
C VAL A 156 11.92 -14.85 -13.59
N ALA A 157 12.35 -15.19 -12.37
CA ALA A 157 13.76 -15.17 -12.01
C ALA A 157 14.60 -16.20 -12.80
N ALA A 158 14.07 -17.40 -13.06
CA ALA A 158 14.76 -18.41 -13.85
C ALA A 158 14.84 -18.00 -15.33
N ILE A 159 13.79 -17.39 -15.88
CA ILE A 159 13.77 -16.86 -17.24
C ILE A 159 14.83 -15.77 -17.38
N ALA A 160 14.86 -14.81 -16.46
CA ALA A 160 15.85 -13.73 -16.49
C ALA A 160 17.29 -14.24 -16.31
N ALA A 161 17.52 -15.26 -15.49
CA ALA A 161 18.84 -15.87 -15.34
C ALA A 161 19.33 -16.49 -16.66
N ARG A 162 18.42 -17.13 -17.42
CA ARG A 162 18.78 -17.67 -18.76
C ARG A 162 19.06 -16.55 -19.75
N VAL A 163 18.28 -15.45 -19.70
CA VAL A 163 18.57 -14.25 -20.51
C VAL A 163 19.98 -13.73 -20.23
N MET A 164 20.33 -13.56 -18.96
CA MET A 164 21.68 -13.11 -18.58
C MET A 164 22.78 -14.10 -18.97
N ALA A 165 22.44 -15.39 -19.16
CA ALA A 165 23.33 -16.41 -19.68
C ALA A 165 23.38 -16.45 -21.23
N GLY A 166 22.68 -15.55 -21.92
CA GLY A 166 22.71 -15.38 -23.37
C GLY A 166 21.56 -16.05 -24.12
N GLN A 167 20.56 -16.62 -23.46
CA GLN A 167 19.37 -17.20 -24.12
C GLN A 167 18.27 -16.15 -24.23
N THR A 168 17.83 -15.83 -25.43
CA THR A 168 16.78 -14.82 -25.65
C THR A 168 15.42 -15.28 -25.16
N LEU A 169 14.49 -14.33 -24.94
CA LEU A 169 13.09 -14.62 -24.58
C LEU A 169 12.41 -15.46 -25.66
N ALA A 170 12.66 -15.14 -26.93
CA ALA A 170 12.13 -15.88 -28.07
C ALA A 170 12.63 -17.35 -28.09
N GLU A 171 13.92 -17.61 -27.82
CA GLU A 171 14.49 -18.97 -27.74
C GLU A 171 13.91 -19.76 -26.57
N GLN A 172 13.53 -19.08 -25.48
CA GLN A 172 12.86 -19.72 -24.34
C GLN A 172 11.39 -20.00 -24.62
N GLY A 173 10.78 -19.42 -25.67
CA GLY A 173 9.37 -19.60 -26.02
C GLY A 173 8.40 -19.13 -24.93
N VAL A 174 8.80 -18.13 -24.13
CA VAL A 174 8.02 -17.64 -22.98
C VAL A 174 7.15 -16.45 -23.35
N ASN A 175 5.99 -16.34 -22.72
CA ASN A 175 5.15 -15.15 -22.72
C ASN A 175 4.91 -14.73 -21.27
N LEU A 176 5.51 -13.63 -20.84
CA LEU A 176 5.36 -13.08 -19.47
C LEU A 176 4.17 -12.13 -19.36
N GLU A 177 3.68 -11.58 -20.49
CA GLU A 177 2.59 -10.59 -20.50
C GLU A 177 1.20 -11.26 -20.34
N VAL A 178 1.06 -12.04 -19.28
CA VAL A 178 -0.19 -12.73 -18.98
C VAL A 178 -0.90 -12.01 -17.83
N THR A 179 -2.15 -11.63 -18.02
CA THR A 179 -3.01 -11.14 -16.94
C THR A 179 -3.78 -12.32 -16.36
N PRO A 180 -3.56 -12.69 -15.10
CA PRO A 180 -4.32 -13.75 -14.45
C PRO A 180 -5.82 -13.44 -14.39
N ARG A 181 -6.68 -14.47 -14.42
CA ARG A 181 -8.13 -14.33 -14.26
C ARG A 181 -8.58 -14.23 -12.81
N TYR A 182 -7.63 -14.26 -11.89
CA TYR A 182 -7.80 -14.10 -10.45
C TYR A 182 -6.94 -12.94 -9.97
N VAL A 183 -7.23 -12.47 -8.78
CA VAL A 183 -6.46 -11.41 -8.12
C VAL A 183 -5.54 -12.02 -7.08
N SER A 184 -4.30 -11.57 -7.07
CA SER A 184 -3.33 -11.88 -6.02
C SER A 184 -2.98 -10.59 -5.27
N VAL A 185 -2.98 -10.64 -3.94
CA VAL A 185 -2.54 -9.52 -3.10
C VAL A 185 -1.34 -9.96 -2.28
N LYS A 186 -0.25 -9.20 -2.42
CA LYS A 186 0.91 -9.29 -1.53
C LYS A 186 0.63 -8.44 -0.29
N GLU A 187 0.91 -8.98 0.90
CA GLU A 187 0.83 -8.25 2.16
C GLU A 187 2.17 -8.32 2.88
N ALA A 188 2.61 -7.21 3.46
CA ALA A 188 3.86 -7.14 4.23
C ALA A 188 3.65 -7.71 5.65
N VAL A 189 4.69 -8.35 6.17
CA VAL A 189 4.70 -8.84 7.55
C VAL A 189 5.60 -7.96 8.41
N PHE A 190 5.02 -7.40 9.48
CA PHE A 190 5.71 -6.46 10.36
C PHE A 190 6.00 -7.07 11.73
N PRO A 191 7.20 -6.81 12.30
CA PRO A 191 7.57 -7.30 13.62
C PRO A 191 7.11 -6.37 14.77
N PHE A 192 6.15 -5.46 14.54
CA PHE A 192 5.76 -4.42 15.51
C PHE A 192 5.33 -4.98 16.87
N SER A 193 4.70 -6.15 16.88
CA SER A 193 4.30 -6.81 18.14
C SER A 193 5.47 -7.21 19.04
N LYS A 194 6.70 -7.28 18.49
CA LYS A 194 7.93 -7.60 19.25
C LYS A 194 8.60 -6.36 19.82
N PHE A 195 8.21 -5.16 19.38
CA PHE A 195 8.83 -3.90 19.78
C PHE A 195 7.80 -2.98 20.45
N LEU A 196 7.65 -3.12 21.76
CA LEU A 196 6.70 -2.32 22.54
C LEU A 196 7.02 -0.81 22.46
N GLY A 197 5.98 -0.01 22.20
CA GLY A 197 6.07 1.45 22.17
C GLY A 197 6.52 2.06 20.84
N VAL A 198 6.81 1.26 19.81
CA VAL A 198 7.06 1.76 18.45
C VAL A 198 5.76 2.30 17.86
N ASP A 199 5.85 3.41 17.13
CA ASP A 199 4.75 3.92 16.32
C ASP A 199 4.71 3.12 14.99
N PRO A 200 3.61 2.43 14.68
CA PRO A 200 3.51 1.58 13.50
C PRO A 200 3.23 2.34 12.20
N VAL A 201 3.35 3.66 12.17
CA VAL A 201 3.20 4.45 10.94
C VAL A 201 4.24 4.04 9.91
N LEU A 202 3.76 3.73 8.72
CA LEU A 202 4.62 3.41 7.58
C LEU A 202 5.10 4.71 6.91
N GLY A 203 6.26 4.63 6.30
CA GLY A 203 6.90 5.74 5.63
C GLY A 203 7.91 5.25 4.59
N PRO A 204 8.81 6.13 4.13
CA PRO A 204 9.76 5.78 3.07
C PRO A 204 10.85 4.78 3.50
N GLU A 205 11.02 4.55 4.81
CA GLU A 205 11.98 3.58 5.35
C GLU A 205 11.32 2.21 5.55
N MET A 206 11.93 1.14 5.02
CA MET A 206 11.39 -0.21 5.12
C MET A 206 11.43 -0.77 6.55
N ARG A 207 10.30 -1.34 7.00
CA ARG A 207 10.12 -1.94 8.34
C ARG A 207 9.67 -3.39 8.31
N SER A 208 9.21 -3.90 7.16
CA SER A 208 8.76 -5.29 7.00
C SER A 208 9.91 -6.29 7.09
N THR A 209 9.59 -7.50 7.53
CA THR A 209 10.54 -8.62 7.66
C THR A 209 10.24 -9.77 6.70
N GLY A 210 9.12 -9.71 6.00
CA GLY A 210 8.68 -10.72 5.06
C GLY A 210 7.39 -10.32 4.37
N GLU A 211 6.88 -11.21 3.54
CA GLU A 211 5.64 -11.00 2.79
C GLU A 211 4.85 -12.30 2.67
N VAL A 212 3.54 -12.17 2.50
CA VAL A 212 2.61 -13.26 2.23
C VAL A 212 1.76 -12.93 1.01
N MET A 213 1.05 -13.93 0.47
CA MET A 213 0.17 -13.76 -0.69
C MET A 213 -1.21 -14.33 -0.38
N GLY A 214 -2.25 -13.52 -0.64
CA GLY A 214 -3.63 -13.96 -0.72
C GLY A 214 -4.06 -14.03 -2.19
N VAL A 215 -4.92 -15.00 -2.53
CA VAL A 215 -5.48 -15.17 -3.88
C VAL A 215 -6.99 -15.28 -3.81
N GLY A 216 -7.69 -14.56 -4.67
CA GLY A 216 -9.15 -14.54 -4.71
C GLY A 216 -9.69 -14.36 -6.13
N ARG A 217 -11.00 -14.52 -6.29
CA ARG A 217 -11.71 -14.21 -7.55
C ARG A 217 -11.79 -12.71 -7.81
N ASP A 218 -11.74 -11.95 -6.73
CA ASP A 218 -11.72 -10.49 -6.73
C ASP A 218 -10.74 -9.95 -5.70
N PHE A 219 -10.55 -8.64 -5.72
CA PHE A 219 -9.63 -7.94 -4.84
C PHE A 219 -9.95 -8.13 -3.35
N GLY A 220 -11.22 -8.04 -2.96
CA GLY A 220 -11.63 -8.14 -1.55
C GLY A 220 -11.32 -9.51 -0.95
N GLU A 221 -11.60 -10.60 -1.70
CA GLU A 221 -11.25 -11.96 -1.27
C GLU A 221 -9.73 -12.16 -1.14
N ALA A 222 -8.98 -11.70 -2.15
CA ALA A 222 -7.51 -11.80 -2.15
C ALA A 222 -6.89 -11.02 -1.00
N LEU A 223 -7.35 -9.79 -0.75
CA LEU A 223 -6.90 -8.96 0.35
C LEU A 223 -7.23 -9.59 1.70
N PHE A 224 -8.46 -10.07 1.91
CA PHE A 224 -8.82 -10.72 3.16
C PHE A 224 -7.88 -11.89 3.48
N LYS A 225 -7.57 -12.73 2.49
CA LYS A 225 -6.66 -13.85 2.65
C LYS A 225 -5.22 -13.43 2.93
N SER A 226 -4.73 -12.36 2.27
CA SER A 226 -3.39 -11.83 2.51
C SER A 226 -3.24 -11.27 3.93
N GLN A 227 -4.24 -10.52 4.39
CA GLN A 227 -4.30 -9.99 5.75
C GLN A 227 -4.30 -11.11 6.81
N LEU A 228 -5.13 -12.13 6.59
CA LEU A 228 -5.17 -13.30 7.48
C LEU A 228 -3.81 -14.02 7.53
N ALA A 229 -3.15 -14.18 6.39
CA ALA A 229 -1.83 -14.80 6.30
C ALA A 229 -0.72 -13.94 6.95
N ALA A 230 -0.85 -12.61 6.91
CA ALA A 230 0.04 -11.67 7.61
C ALA A 230 -0.18 -11.62 9.13
N GLY A 231 -1.22 -12.31 9.64
CA GLY A 231 -1.59 -12.32 11.06
C GLY A 231 -2.51 -11.15 11.46
N SER A 232 -2.94 -10.34 10.53
CA SER A 232 -3.96 -9.31 10.74
C SER A 232 -5.35 -9.94 10.69
N ARG A 233 -6.20 -9.63 11.69
CA ARG A 233 -7.56 -10.17 11.76
C ARG A 233 -8.57 -9.06 11.61
N LEU A 234 -9.23 -9.02 10.47
CA LEU A 234 -10.41 -8.16 10.32
C LEU A 234 -11.49 -8.58 11.32
N PRO A 235 -12.16 -7.63 11.99
CA PRO A 235 -13.14 -7.95 13.01
C PRO A 235 -14.44 -8.49 12.40
N GLU A 236 -15.08 -9.43 13.10
CA GLU A 236 -16.42 -9.94 12.74
C GLU A 236 -17.55 -9.10 13.35
N ARG A 237 -17.25 -8.33 14.39
CA ARG A 237 -18.21 -7.53 15.19
C ARG A 237 -17.46 -6.46 15.98
N GLY A 238 -18.22 -5.58 16.61
CA GLY A 238 -17.71 -4.44 17.37
C GLY A 238 -17.83 -3.15 16.58
N SER A 239 -17.44 -2.03 17.17
CA SER A 239 -17.55 -0.73 16.52
C SER A 239 -16.29 -0.40 15.74
N VAL A 240 -16.46 0.34 14.63
CA VAL A 240 -15.36 0.88 13.84
C VAL A 240 -15.18 2.36 14.15
N PHE A 241 -13.97 2.73 14.54
CA PHE A 241 -13.61 4.14 14.73
C PHE A 241 -12.99 4.71 13.44
N ILE A 242 -13.51 5.86 12.99
CA ILE A 242 -13.06 6.55 11.78
C ILE A 242 -12.68 8.00 12.14
N SER A 243 -11.45 8.40 11.83
CA SER A 243 -10.97 9.77 12.02
C SER A 243 -10.04 10.15 10.89
N VAL A 244 -10.47 11.07 10.01
CA VAL A 244 -9.75 11.35 8.77
C VAL A 244 -9.58 12.84 8.52
N ARG A 245 -8.54 13.16 7.73
CA ARG A 245 -8.26 14.51 7.22
C ARG A 245 -9.42 15.01 6.33
N GLU A 246 -9.45 16.31 6.08
CA GLU A 246 -10.50 16.94 5.27
C GLU A 246 -10.58 16.34 3.85
N CYS A 247 -9.44 16.19 3.19
CA CYS A 247 -9.34 15.63 1.83
C CYS A 247 -9.79 14.15 1.73
N ASP A 248 -9.75 13.41 2.83
CA ASP A 248 -10.13 11.99 2.87
C ASP A 248 -11.62 11.76 3.21
N LYS A 249 -12.35 12.80 3.61
CA LYS A 249 -13.76 12.70 4.01
C LYS A 249 -14.68 12.08 2.96
N PRO A 250 -14.56 12.40 1.65
CA PRO A 250 -15.39 11.74 0.63
C PRO A 250 -15.15 10.22 0.58
N LYS A 251 -13.90 9.77 0.67
CA LYS A 251 -13.54 8.35 0.72
C LYS A 251 -14.02 7.70 2.02
N ALA A 252 -13.99 8.43 3.15
CA ALA A 252 -14.49 7.95 4.44
C ALA A 252 -16.00 7.70 4.44
N VAL A 253 -16.78 8.49 3.71
CA VAL A 253 -18.23 8.25 3.54
C VAL A 253 -18.48 6.93 2.80
N VAL A 254 -17.73 6.64 1.73
CA VAL A 254 -17.83 5.37 1.00
C VAL A 254 -17.49 4.19 1.91
N CYS A 255 -16.38 4.29 2.63
CA CYS A 255 -15.93 3.27 3.59
C CYS A 255 -16.98 3.04 4.70
N ALA A 256 -17.49 4.12 5.28
CA ALA A 256 -18.54 4.09 6.31
C ALA A 256 -19.82 3.41 5.81
N HIS A 257 -20.21 3.66 4.57
CA HIS A 257 -21.37 3.01 3.95
C HIS A 257 -21.18 1.50 3.83
N GLN A 258 -20.02 1.05 3.33
CA GLN A 258 -19.68 -0.38 3.20
C GLN A 258 -19.67 -1.08 4.56
N LEU A 259 -19.03 -0.47 5.57
CA LEU A 259 -18.96 -1.01 6.93
C LEU A 259 -20.34 -1.06 7.60
N HIS A 260 -21.16 -0.02 7.43
CA HIS A 260 -22.52 0.01 7.95
C HIS A 260 -23.40 -1.10 7.31
N GLN A 261 -23.29 -1.30 5.98
CA GLN A 261 -23.96 -2.40 5.28
C GLN A 261 -23.47 -3.79 5.77
N ALA A 262 -22.22 -3.90 6.19
CA ALA A 262 -21.69 -5.12 6.80
C ALA A 262 -22.12 -5.31 8.26
N GLY A 263 -22.88 -4.35 8.83
CA GLY A 263 -23.47 -4.43 10.17
C GLY A 263 -22.62 -3.85 11.30
N PHE A 264 -21.60 -3.08 10.99
CA PHE A 264 -20.74 -2.46 12.00
C PHE A 264 -21.30 -1.12 12.48
N PRO A 265 -21.46 -0.92 13.80
CA PRO A 265 -21.68 0.40 14.40
C PRO A 265 -20.47 1.30 14.12
N LEU A 266 -20.73 2.56 13.75
CA LEU A 266 -19.70 3.53 13.42
C LEU A 266 -19.52 4.56 14.52
N VAL A 267 -18.29 4.89 14.80
CA VAL A 267 -17.85 5.89 15.77
C VAL A 267 -16.84 6.79 15.09
N ALA A 268 -16.95 8.11 15.21
CA ALA A 268 -16.02 9.01 14.53
C ALA A 268 -15.80 10.31 15.33
N THR A 269 -14.67 10.98 15.06
CA THR A 269 -14.44 12.36 15.53
C THR A 269 -15.44 13.33 14.90
N ALA A 270 -15.72 14.45 15.57
CA ALA A 270 -16.82 15.38 15.23
C ALA A 270 -16.85 15.76 13.73
N GLY A 271 -15.72 16.15 13.14
CA GLY A 271 -15.66 16.55 11.73
C GLY A 271 -15.92 15.38 10.75
N THR A 272 -15.46 14.18 11.08
CA THR A 272 -15.67 12.96 10.29
C THR A 272 -17.11 12.46 10.48
N ALA A 273 -17.61 12.44 11.73
CA ALA A 273 -18.99 12.03 12.03
C ALA A 273 -20.01 12.91 11.30
N HIS A 274 -19.77 14.21 11.24
CA HIS A 274 -20.66 15.15 10.57
C HIS A 274 -20.90 14.78 9.09
N VAL A 275 -19.82 14.50 8.32
CA VAL A 275 -19.98 14.16 6.89
C VAL A 275 -20.62 12.79 6.69
N ILE A 276 -20.32 11.81 7.56
CA ILE A 276 -20.94 10.49 7.54
C ILE A 276 -22.43 10.60 7.81
N GLN A 277 -22.82 11.37 8.82
CA GLN A 277 -24.23 11.61 9.18
C GLN A 277 -24.98 12.39 8.09
N GLN A 278 -24.35 13.38 7.46
CA GLN A 278 -24.93 14.09 6.32
C GLN A 278 -25.23 13.18 5.13
N ALA A 279 -24.45 12.11 4.97
CA ALA A 279 -24.72 11.07 3.96
C ALA A 279 -25.84 10.07 4.38
N GLY A 280 -26.52 10.31 5.52
CA GLY A 280 -27.59 9.47 6.01
C GLY A 280 -27.13 8.18 6.70
N ILE A 281 -25.84 8.07 7.03
CA ILE A 281 -25.26 6.88 7.67
C ILE A 281 -25.21 7.09 9.19
N PRO A 282 -25.81 6.21 10.02
CA PRO A 282 -25.72 6.31 11.47
C PRO A 282 -24.26 6.26 11.95
N CYS A 283 -23.85 7.28 12.70
CA CYS A 283 -22.52 7.38 13.25
C CYS A 283 -22.54 8.10 14.60
N ARG A 284 -21.93 7.50 15.63
CA ARG A 284 -21.78 8.12 16.94
C ARG A 284 -20.56 9.04 16.93
N THR A 285 -20.76 10.27 17.39
CA THR A 285 -19.67 11.21 17.61
C THR A 285 -18.97 10.92 18.94
N VAL A 286 -17.63 10.92 18.96
CA VAL A 286 -16.81 10.85 20.17
C VAL A 286 -15.97 12.11 20.33
N GLY A 287 -15.69 12.45 21.60
CA GLY A 287 -14.84 13.55 21.97
C GLY A 287 -13.35 13.29 21.70
N ARG A 288 -12.52 14.31 21.95
CA ARG A 288 -11.06 14.18 21.96
C ARG A 288 -10.60 13.35 23.15
N ILE A 289 -9.36 12.86 23.10
CA ILE A 289 -8.75 12.13 24.23
C ILE A 289 -8.81 13.01 25.48
N GLY A 290 -9.37 12.44 26.56
CA GLY A 290 -9.54 13.13 27.86
C GLY A 290 -10.87 13.87 28.04
N ASP A 291 -11.78 13.84 27.06
CA ASP A 291 -13.10 14.42 27.21
C ASP A 291 -13.99 13.59 28.18
N ALA A 292 -14.62 14.27 29.14
CA ALA A 292 -15.49 13.64 30.16
C ALA A 292 -16.70 12.90 29.60
N ALA A 293 -17.10 13.17 28.36
CA ALA A 293 -18.24 12.52 27.65
C ALA A 293 -17.93 11.12 27.10
N GLY A 294 -16.73 10.61 27.34
CA GLY A 294 -16.22 9.37 26.79
C GLY A 294 -15.40 9.61 25.52
N ASP A 295 -14.17 9.15 25.57
CA ASP A 295 -13.21 9.25 24.48
C ASP A 295 -12.99 7.88 23.80
N VAL A 296 -12.33 7.90 22.66
CA VAL A 296 -12.02 6.70 21.88
C VAL A 296 -11.09 5.74 22.66
N ILE A 297 -10.19 6.26 23.52
CA ILE A 297 -9.26 5.45 24.33
C ILE A 297 -10.04 4.57 25.31
N GLY A 298 -11.00 5.16 26.05
CA GLY A 298 -11.86 4.39 26.96
C GLY A 298 -12.68 3.30 26.24
N MET A 299 -13.18 3.59 25.05
CA MET A 299 -13.89 2.60 24.23
C MET A 299 -12.97 1.49 23.71
N MET A 300 -11.73 1.80 23.35
CA MET A 300 -10.74 0.80 22.96
C MET A 300 -10.31 -0.06 24.16
N GLU A 301 -10.15 0.52 25.33
CA GLU A 301 -9.82 -0.21 26.56
C GLU A 301 -10.97 -1.15 26.99
N ALA A 302 -12.21 -0.72 26.82
CA ALA A 302 -13.42 -1.53 27.07
C ALA A 302 -13.62 -2.65 26.03
N GLY A 303 -12.92 -2.62 24.88
CA GLY A 303 -13.08 -3.59 23.80
C GLY A 303 -14.26 -3.31 22.87
N ASP A 304 -14.85 -2.11 22.95
CA ASP A 304 -15.96 -1.70 22.10
C ASP A 304 -15.50 -1.40 20.66
N ILE A 305 -14.27 -0.84 20.49
CA ILE A 305 -13.66 -0.57 19.20
C ILE A 305 -12.80 -1.77 18.77
N THR A 306 -13.11 -2.31 17.60
CA THR A 306 -12.42 -3.50 17.04
C THR A 306 -11.70 -3.22 15.72
N LEU A 307 -11.94 -2.05 15.13
CA LEU A 307 -11.25 -1.58 13.94
C LEU A 307 -11.04 -0.06 14.04
N VAL A 308 -9.84 0.38 13.70
CA VAL A 308 -9.46 1.79 13.66
C VAL A 308 -9.05 2.17 12.25
N ILE A 309 -9.67 3.19 11.69
CA ILE A 309 -9.30 3.78 10.39
C ILE A 309 -9.03 5.26 10.62
N MET A 310 -7.77 5.66 10.45
CA MET A 310 -7.41 7.06 10.64
C MET A 310 -6.33 7.48 9.64
N SER A 311 -6.58 8.61 8.96
CA SER A 311 -5.54 9.31 8.24
C SER A 311 -4.94 10.40 9.11
N VAL A 312 -3.61 10.54 9.07
CA VAL A 312 -2.88 11.42 9.98
C VAL A 312 -3.09 12.88 9.53
N ALA A 313 -3.49 13.74 10.46
CA ALA A 313 -3.53 15.18 10.26
C ALA A 313 -2.14 15.81 10.44
N GLU A 314 -1.97 17.03 9.92
CA GLU A 314 -0.68 17.73 9.88
C GLU A 314 -0.37 18.54 11.15
N HIS A 315 -1.30 18.60 12.12
CA HIS A 315 -1.16 19.44 13.32
C HIS A 315 -0.64 18.65 14.54
N GLU A 316 0.31 19.22 15.27
CA GLU A 316 1.02 18.55 16.39
C GLU A 316 0.08 17.95 17.46
N GLY A 317 -1.01 18.63 17.82
CA GLY A 317 -1.97 18.11 18.81
C GLY A 317 -2.71 16.86 18.33
N GLU A 318 -3.13 16.85 17.06
CA GLU A 318 -3.81 15.70 16.44
C GLU A 318 -2.84 14.54 16.20
N LEU A 319 -1.55 14.82 15.95
CA LEU A 319 -0.50 13.80 15.83
C LEU A 319 -0.28 13.05 17.13
N ASN A 320 -0.34 13.73 18.28
CA ASN A 320 -0.17 13.09 19.60
C ASN A 320 -1.35 12.17 19.93
N ASP A 321 -2.59 12.62 19.68
CA ASP A 321 -3.79 11.82 19.87
C ASP A 321 -3.78 10.59 18.95
N ALA A 322 -3.44 10.79 17.68
CA ALA A 322 -3.31 9.72 16.70
C ALA A 322 -2.26 8.67 17.11
N ARG A 323 -1.10 9.14 17.63
CA ARG A 323 -0.04 8.27 18.13
C ARG A 323 -0.49 7.44 19.33
N ALA A 324 -1.24 8.03 20.27
CA ALA A 324 -1.77 7.33 21.43
C ALA A 324 -2.75 6.22 21.01
N ILE A 325 -3.67 6.53 20.08
CA ILE A 325 -4.64 5.57 19.53
C ILE A 325 -3.92 4.40 18.84
N ARG A 326 -2.93 4.68 17.97
CA ARG A 326 -2.18 3.62 17.27
C ARG A 326 -1.40 2.71 18.20
N LYS A 327 -0.73 3.28 19.21
CA LYS A 327 -0.02 2.51 20.24
C LYS A 327 -0.95 1.61 21.04
N LEU A 328 -2.13 2.12 21.40
CA LEU A 328 -3.14 1.34 22.10
C LEU A 328 -3.73 0.24 21.20
N ALA A 329 -3.99 0.55 19.92
CA ALA A 329 -4.46 -0.43 18.95
C ALA A 329 -3.47 -1.59 18.83
N LEU A 330 -2.17 -1.29 18.68
CA LEU A 330 -1.12 -2.31 18.64
C LEU A 330 -1.06 -3.14 19.94
N ALA A 331 -1.10 -2.50 21.10
CA ALA A 331 -1.05 -3.17 22.40
C ALA A 331 -2.26 -4.09 22.67
N LYS A 332 -3.45 -3.68 22.19
CA LYS A 332 -4.71 -4.43 22.32
C LYS A 332 -4.97 -5.38 21.16
N GLN A 333 -4.07 -5.44 20.16
CA GLN A 333 -4.25 -6.21 18.93
C GLN A 333 -5.53 -5.83 18.15
N ILE A 334 -5.92 -4.56 18.21
CA ILE A 334 -6.99 -4.00 17.39
C ILE A 334 -6.44 -3.73 15.99
N THR A 335 -7.12 -4.21 14.98
CA THR A 335 -6.74 -3.93 13.58
C THR A 335 -6.86 -2.43 13.29
N TYR A 336 -5.86 -1.86 12.65
CA TYR A 336 -5.86 -0.44 12.34
C TYR A 336 -5.30 -0.17 10.94
N TYR A 337 -5.80 0.89 10.32
CA TYR A 337 -5.30 1.42 9.04
C TYR A 337 -4.97 2.89 9.20
N THR A 338 -3.81 3.27 8.68
CA THR A 338 -3.30 4.65 8.78
C THR A 338 -3.56 5.46 7.52
N THR A 339 -4.25 4.89 6.54
CA THR A 339 -4.64 5.52 5.28
C THR A 339 -6.09 5.20 4.92
N MET A 340 -6.73 6.08 4.16
CA MET A 340 -8.08 5.81 3.66
C MET A 340 -8.11 4.70 2.61
N ALA A 341 -7.06 4.57 1.82
CA ALA A 341 -6.93 3.48 0.86
C ALA A 341 -6.94 2.11 1.56
N GLY A 342 -6.14 1.95 2.62
CA GLY A 342 -6.15 0.75 3.47
C GLY A 342 -7.50 0.51 4.14
N GLY A 343 -8.15 1.57 4.63
CA GLY A 343 -9.50 1.48 5.23
C GLY A 343 -10.57 1.02 4.24
N LEU A 344 -10.56 1.54 3.01
CA LEU A 344 -11.45 1.11 1.94
C LEU A 344 -11.18 -0.35 1.56
N ALA A 345 -9.93 -0.71 1.36
CA ALA A 345 -9.52 -2.07 1.07
C ALA A 345 -10.00 -3.04 2.17
N ALA A 346 -9.84 -2.67 3.45
CA ALA A 346 -10.33 -3.46 4.57
C ALA A 346 -11.85 -3.63 4.56
N SER A 347 -12.61 -2.58 4.25
CA SER A 347 -14.09 -2.66 4.16
C SER A 347 -14.54 -3.61 3.05
N GLU A 348 -13.80 -3.68 1.95
CA GLU A 348 -14.00 -4.69 0.90
C GLU A 348 -13.69 -6.11 1.40
N GLY A 349 -12.53 -6.30 2.07
CA GLY A 349 -12.14 -7.59 2.64
C GLY A 349 -13.16 -8.13 3.65
N ILE A 350 -13.75 -7.26 4.48
CA ILE A 350 -14.78 -7.63 5.48
C ILE A 350 -15.99 -8.29 4.80
N ARG A 351 -16.39 -7.86 3.62
CA ARG A 351 -17.52 -8.45 2.88
C ARG A 351 -17.30 -9.91 2.50
N HIS A 352 -16.05 -10.32 2.36
CA HIS A 352 -15.66 -11.68 1.94
C HIS A 352 -15.39 -12.64 3.11
N MET A 353 -15.34 -12.17 4.35
CA MET A 353 -15.00 -12.99 5.53
C MET A 353 -15.84 -14.25 5.68
N ARG A 354 -17.11 -14.21 5.27
CA ARG A 354 -18.07 -15.33 5.42
C ARG A 354 -18.07 -16.31 4.25
N SER A 355 -17.34 -16.02 3.17
CA SER A 355 -17.38 -16.80 1.91
C SER A 355 -16.00 -17.23 1.43
N VAL A 356 -15.06 -17.42 2.35
CA VAL A 356 -13.67 -17.78 2.02
C VAL A 356 -13.61 -19.15 1.35
N GLN A 357 -13.02 -19.18 0.16
CA GLN A 357 -12.71 -20.42 -0.56
C GLN A 357 -11.19 -20.62 -0.61
N VAL A 358 -10.78 -21.88 -0.48
CA VAL A 358 -9.37 -22.27 -0.62
C VAL A 358 -9.13 -22.76 -2.04
N TYR A 359 -8.12 -22.23 -2.68
CA TYR A 359 -7.70 -22.64 -4.02
C TYR A 359 -6.31 -23.27 -3.95
N ASP A 360 -6.07 -24.29 -4.73
CA ASP A 360 -4.71 -24.76 -4.98
C ASP A 360 -4.06 -23.89 -6.06
N LEU A 361 -2.78 -23.54 -5.84
CA LEU A 361 -2.07 -22.62 -6.72
C LEU A 361 -1.86 -23.21 -8.13
N GLN A 362 -1.64 -24.52 -8.22
CA GLN A 362 -1.43 -25.23 -9.47
C GLN A 362 -2.70 -25.21 -10.32
N GLY A 363 -3.87 -25.41 -9.72
CA GLY A 363 -5.16 -25.29 -10.38
C GLY A 363 -5.42 -23.87 -10.90
N LEU A 364 -5.06 -22.86 -10.13
CA LEU A 364 -5.14 -21.46 -10.56
C LEU A 364 -4.27 -21.20 -11.80
N HIS A 365 -3.03 -21.68 -11.82
CA HIS A 365 -2.12 -21.55 -12.96
C HIS A 365 -2.62 -22.33 -14.19
N ALA A 366 -3.26 -23.47 -13.97
CA ALA A 366 -3.87 -24.26 -15.05
C ALA A 366 -5.20 -23.67 -15.58
N GLY A 367 -5.71 -22.59 -14.97
CA GLY A 367 -6.97 -21.96 -15.35
C GLY A 367 -8.21 -22.72 -14.88
N THR A 368 -8.06 -23.65 -13.94
CA THR A 368 -9.13 -24.42 -13.33
C THR A 368 -9.63 -23.74 -12.04
N LEU A 369 -10.15 -22.52 -12.17
CA LEU A 369 -10.92 -21.90 -11.07
C LEU A 369 -12.23 -22.69 -10.89
N PRO A 370 -12.60 -23.10 -9.66
CA PRO A 370 -13.88 -23.75 -9.39
C PRO A 370 -15.08 -22.82 -9.58
#